data_31883581bdebe2dddeac9755dc8ac82d
#
_entry.id   31883581bdebe2dddeac9755dc8ac82d
#
_cell.length_a   1.000
_cell.length_b   1.000
_cell.length_c   1.000
_cell.angle_alpha   90.00
_cell.angle_beta   90.00
_cell.angle_gamma   90.00
#
_symmetry.space_group_name_H-M   'P 1'
#
loop_
_entity.id
_entity.type
_entity.pdbx_description
1 polymer ?
#
loop_
_entity_poly.entity_id
_entity_poly.type
_entity_poly.pdbx_seq_one_letter_code
_entity_poly.pdbx_strand_id
1 'polypeptide(L)'
;MLSLVILLPAATPAVPLERKTVSLALANSLTSAAIASCRAIGRESVVAVVDRGGNLVSLQRGDDIGPHNTLAAQRKAFTALSTKANTTVLTERAATDPTSRNLVTIPELLLLGGGMPIIVDGDVIGGIGVAGSGGSANDERCATEAIAQVLGKARTRP
;
A
#
# COMPACT_ATOMS: atom_id res chain seq x y z
N MET A 1 -25.89 -55.75 -17.48
CA MET A 1 -25.42 -54.98 -16.33
C MET A 1 -24.39 -53.97 -16.84
N LEU A 2 -24.74 -52.68 -16.87
CA LEU A 2 -23.82 -51.63 -17.30
C LEU A 2 -23.07 -51.12 -16.06
N SER A 3 -21.74 -51.36 -15.99
CA SER A 3 -20.88 -50.81 -14.92
C SER A 3 -20.64 -49.33 -15.19
N LEU A 4 -21.16 -48.48 -14.31
CA LEU A 4 -20.90 -47.04 -14.30
C LEU A 4 -19.50 -46.81 -13.70
N VAL A 5 -18.51 -46.47 -14.52
CA VAL A 5 -17.18 -46.06 -14.08
C VAL A 5 -17.27 -44.56 -13.72
N ILE A 6 -17.25 -44.26 -12.42
CA ILE A 6 -17.16 -42.89 -11.93
C ILE A 6 -15.69 -42.48 -12.00
N LEU A 7 -15.33 -41.63 -12.97
CA LEU A 7 -14.03 -40.95 -13.00
C LEU A 7 -14.02 -39.86 -11.90
N LEU A 8 -13.27 -40.10 -10.85
CA LEU A 8 -12.98 -39.03 -9.86
C LEU A 8 -12.02 -38.02 -10.51
N PRO A 9 -12.29 -36.71 -10.39
CA PRO A 9 -11.35 -35.69 -10.89
C PRO A 9 -10.01 -35.83 -10.16
N ALA A 10 -8.92 -35.85 -10.92
CA ALA A 10 -7.57 -35.88 -10.37
C ALA A 10 -7.37 -34.62 -9.48
N ALA A 11 -6.93 -34.82 -8.24
CA ALA A 11 -6.61 -33.72 -7.34
C ALA A 11 -5.50 -32.85 -7.94
N THR A 12 -5.74 -31.55 -8.04
CA THR A 12 -4.71 -30.59 -8.49
C THR A 12 -3.55 -30.64 -7.48
N PRO A 13 -2.30 -30.81 -7.91
CA PRO A 13 -1.17 -30.90 -7.00
C PRO A 13 -1.04 -29.59 -6.21
N ALA A 14 -0.83 -29.70 -4.90
CA ALA A 14 -0.53 -28.57 -4.04
C ALA A 14 0.91 -28.08 -4.32
N VAL A 15 1.05 -26.95 -5.00
CA VAL A 15 2.35 -26.37 -5.34
C VAL A 15 2.53 -25.02 -4.64
N PRO A 16 3.76 -24.62 -4.26
CA PRO A 16 4.05 -23.30 -3.74
C PRO A 16 3.65 -22.22 -4.75
N LEU A 17 3.14 -21.09 -4.23
CA LEU A 17 2.74 -19.97 -5.05
C LEU A 17 3.87 -18.93 -5.08
N GLU A 18 4.45 -18.69 -6.27
CA GLU A 18 5.41 -17.61 -6.46
C GLU A 18 4.70 -16.28 -6.65
N ARG A 19 5.12 -15.25 -5.89
CA ARG A 19 4.56 -13.90 -5.96
C ARG A 19 5.64 -12.84 -5.81
N LYS A 20 5.52 -11.77 -6.59
CA LYS A 20 6.33 -10.55 -6.38
C LYS A 20 5.95 -9.90 -5.05
N THR A 21 6.94 -9.40 -4.34
CA THR A 21 6.76 -8.62 -3.11
C THR A 21 7.77 -7.48 -3.04
N VAL A 22 7.54 -6.52 -2.15
CA VAL A 22 8.46 -5.40 -1.93
C VAL A 22 9.73 -5.91 -1.23
N SER A 23 10.90 -5.63 -1.82
CA SER A 23 12.19 -5.86 -1.16
C SER A 23 12.53 -4.72 -0.20
N LEU A 24 13.43 -4.97 0.76
CA LEU A 24 13.92 -3.92 1.67
C LEU A 24 14.56 -2.75 0.89
N ALA A 25 15.30 -3.03 -0.16
CA ALA A 25 15.93 -1.99 -0.99
C ALA A 25 14.89 -1.10 -1.67
N LEU A 26 13.82 -1.69 -2.23
CA LEU A 26 12.71 -0.94 -2.82
C LEU A 26 11.94 -0.14 -1.76
N ALA A 27 11.66 -0.74 -0.60
CA ALA A 27 10.97 -0.06 0.49
C ALA A 27 11.76 1.18 0.96
N ASN A 28 13.07 1.05 1.18
CA ASN A 28 13.92 2.16 1.59
C ASN A 28 13.99 3.26 0.53
N SER A 29 14.05 2.90 -0.76
CA SER A 29 14.01 3.90 -1.85
C SER A 29 12.69 4.66 -1.87
N LEU A 30 11.57 3.98 -1.68
CA LEU A 30 10.24 4.59 -1.64
C LEU A 30 10.06 5.50 -0.41
N THR A 31 10.47 5.06 0.79
CA THR A 31 10.36 5.89 2.00
C THR A 31 11.21 7.14 1.89
N SER A 32 12.45 7.02 1.41
CA SER A 32 13.35 8.18 1.23
C SER A 32 12.83 9.15 0.17
N ALA A 33 12.30 8.64 -0.95
CA ALA A 33 11.74 9.48 -2.00
C ALA A 33 10.49 10.24 -1.52
N ALA A 34 9.61 9.59 -0.74
CA ALA A 34 8.41 10.24 -0.21
C ALA A 34 8.74 11.31 0.84
N ILE A 35 9.71 11.07 1.72
CA ILE A 35 10.23 12.09 2.66
C ILE A 35 10.78 13.28 1.86
N ALA A 36 11.58 13.04 0.83
CA ALA A 36 12.15 14.09 0.00
C ALA A 36 11.06 14.91 -0.73
N SER A 37 10.03 14.23 -1.26
CA SER A 37 8.90 14.89 -1.90
C SER A 37 8.12 15.78 -0.93
N CYS A 38 7.83 15.31 0.30
CA CYS A 38 7.19 16.13 1.32
C CYS A 38 8.06 17.34 1.73
N ARG A 39 9.37 17.16 1.89
CA ARG A 39 10.30 18.26 2.20
C ARG A 39 10.36 19.29 1.09
N ALA A 40 10.22 18.92 -0.17
CA ALA A 40 10.19 19.83 -1.30
C ALA A 40 9.01 20.82 -1.23
N ILE A 41 7.95 20.48 -0.51
CA ILE A 41 6.80 21.37 -0.23
C ILE A 41 6.85 21.97 1.18
N GLY A 42 8.02 21.93 1.85
CA GLY A 42 8.23 22.49 3.18
C GLY A 42 7.52 21.73 4.30
N ARG A 43 7.32 20.42 4.14
CA ARG A 43 6.63 19.57 5.12
C ARG A 43 7.50 18.39 5.55
N GLU A 44 7.46 18.09 6.86
CA GLU A 44 7.95 16.82 7.38
C GLU A 44 6.82 15.78 7.34
N SER A 45 7.19 14.49 7.37
CA SER A 45 6.21 13.40 7.27
C SER A 45 6.73 12.12 7.92
N VAL A 46 5.82 11.19 8.16
CA VAL A 46 6.12 9.78 8.42
C VAL A 46 5.74 8.99 7.18
N VAL A 47 6.62 8.11 6.74
CA VAL A 47 6.40 7.22 5.61
C VAL A 47 6.61 5.78 6.03
N ALA A 48 5.65 4.92 5.72
CA ALA A 48 5.73 3.48 5.94
C ALA A 48 5.52 2.72 4.63
N VAL A 49 6.26 1.63 4.44
CA VAL A 49 6.07 0.68 3.35
C VAL A 49 5.85 -0.70 3.94
N VAL A 50 4.78 -1.36 3.49
CA VAL A 50 4.45 -2.75 3.81
C VAL A 50 4.64 -3.64 2.59
N ASP A 51 5.01 -4.91 2.84
CA ASP A 51 5.13 -5.94 1.82
C ASP A 51 3.75 -6.50 1.40
N ARG A 52 3.74 -7.49 0.51
CA ARG A 52 2.51 -8.15 0.03
C ARG A 52 1.72 -8.85 1.14
N GLY A 53 2.38 -9.26 2.21
CA GLY A 53 1.76 -9.87 3.40
C GLY A 53 1.22 -8.85 4.41
N GLY A 54 1.41 -7.56 4.17
CA GLY A 54 1.03 -6.49 5.09
C GLY A 54 2.05 -6.24 6.21
N ASN A 55 3.22 -6.89 6.16
CA ASN A 55 4.27 -6.69 7.14
C ASN A 55 5.03 -5.38 6.88
N LEU A 56 5.36 -4.65 7.94
CA LEU A 56 6.18 -3.46 7.84
C LEU A 56 7.60 -3.81 7.37
N VAL A 57 8.04 -3.22 6.26
CA VAL A 57 9.39 -3.42 5.70
C VAL A 57 10.29 -2.23 5.99
N SER A 58 9.75 -1.00 5.84
CA SER A 58 10.51 0.23 6.11
C SER A 58 9.58 1.29 6.69
N LEU A 59 10.10 2.04 7.68
CA LEU A 59 9.45 3.21 8.23
C LEU A 59 10.50 4.29 8.47
N GLN A 60 10.23 5.50 7.96
CA GLN A 60 11.02 6.68 8.28
C GLN A 60 10.10 7.75 8.83
N ARG A 61 10.56 8.44 9.88
CA ARG A 61 9.85 9.53 10.52
C ARG A 61 10.71 10.77 10.51
N GLY A 62 10.16 11.87 9.97
CA GLY A 62 10.76 13.20 10.07
C GLY A 62 10.73 13.75 11.51
N ASP A 63 11.44 14.84 11.72
CA ASP A 63 11.52 15.49 13.03
C ASP A 63 10.21 16.23 13.36
N ASP A 64 9.91 16.38 14.64
CA ASP A 64 8.77 17.13 15.20
C ASP A 64 7.38 16.73 14.68
N ILE A 65 7.23 15.52 14.19
CA ILE A 65 5.94 14.98 13.74
C ILE A 65 5.14 14.43 14.93
N GLY A 66 3.85 14.76 14.99
CA GLY A 66 2.95 14.22 16.01
C GLY A 66 2.98 12.69 16.08
N PRO A 67 3.05 12.08 17.27
CA PRO A 67 3.35 10.66 17.45
C PRO A 67 2.32 9.71 16.80
N HIS A 68 1.05 10.13 16.67
CA HIS A 68 0.00 9.34 16.02
C HIS A 68 0.28 9.06 14.53
N ASN A 69 1.08 9.90 13.86
CA ASN A 69 1.36 9.76 12.43
C ASN A 69 2.18 8.51 12.11
N THR A 70 2.97 7.98 13.06
CA THR A 70 3.72 6.74 12.88
C THR A 70 2.77 5.56 12.63
N LEU A 71 1.76 5.39 13.47
CA LEU A 71 0.75 4.36 13.28
C LEU A 71 -0.17 4.67 12.08
N ALA A 72 -0.51 5.95 11.87
CA ALA A 72 -1.34 6.34 10.74
C ALA A 72 -0.69 5.99 9.39
N ALA A 73 0.61 6.24 9.20
CA ALA A 73 1.34 5.88 7.99
C ALA A 73 1.30 4.36 7.74
N GLN A 74 1.54 3.54 8.77
CA GLN A 74 1.47 2.08 8.65
C GLN A 74 0.07 1.61 8.26
N ARG A 75 -0.98 2.11 8.93
CA ARG A 75 -2.37 1.73 8.64
C ARG A 75 -2.80 2.19 7.25
N LYS A 76 -2.39 3.38 6.78
CA LYS A 76 -2.64 3.84 5.41
C LYS A 76 -1.98 2.91 4.38
N ALA A 77 -0.72 2.51 4.60
CA ALA A 77 -0.02 1.56 3.74
C ALA A 77 -0.74 0.19 3.69
N PHE A 78 -1.11 -0.34 4.85
CA PHE A 78 -1.85 -1.59 4.98
C PHE A 78 -3.22 -1.51 4.30
N THR A 79 -3.95 -0.42 4.49
CA THR A 79 -5.26 -0.19 3.88
C THR A 79 -5.17 -0.19 2.36
N ALA A 80 -4.20 0.54 1.80
CA ALA A 80 -4.00 0.61 0.35
C ALA A 80 -3.61 -0.74 -0.25
N LEU A 81 -2.76 -1.52 0.42
CA LEU A 81 -2.43 -2.90 0.04
C LEU A 81 -3.67 -3.79 0.05
N SER A 82 -4.39 -3.84 1.17
CA SER A 82 -5.49 -4.78 1.40
C SER A 82 -6.67 -4.53 0.47
N THR A 83 -6.99 -3.27 0.22
CA THR A 83 -8.12 -2.86 -0.63
C THR A 83 -7.73 -2.66 -2.09
N LYS A 84 -6.42 -2.69 -2.40
CA LYS A 84 -5.84 -2.43 -3.75
C LYS A 84 -6.29 -1.08 -4.32
N ALA A 85 -6.54 -0.11 -3.46
CA ALA A 85 -7.05 1.22 -3.82
C ALA A 85 -6.31 2.32 -3.05
N ASN A 86 -6.25 3.50 -3.62
CA ASN A 86 -5.82 4.71 -2.90
C ASN A 86 -6.76 4.96 -1.73
N THR A 87 -6.22 5.31 -0.58
CA THR A 87 -7.06 5.52 0.60
C THR A 87 -7.97 6.74 0.49
N THR A 88 -7.64 7.75 -0.33
CA THR A 88 -8.56 8.86 -0.66
C THR A 88 -9.81 8.36 -1.37
N VAL A 89 -9.64 7.57 -2.44
CA VAL A 89 -10.75 6.96 -3.20
C VAL A 89 -11.62 6.08 -2.30
N LEU A 90 -10.98 5.31 -1.40
CA LEU A 90 -11.69 4.47 -0.45
C LEU A 90 -12.51 5.28 0.56
N THR A 91 -11.95 6.41 1.04
CA THR A 91 -12.63 7.33 1.95
C THR A 91 -13.89 7.91 1.29
N GLU A 92 -13.78 8.39 0.06
CA GLU A 92 -14.90 8.94 -0.71
C GLU A 92 -15.97 7.88 -0.97
N ARG A 93 -15.56 6.66 -1.33
CA ARG A 93 -16.47 5.54 -1.51
C ARG A 93 -17.23 5.21 -0.22
N ALA A 94 -16.55 5.13 0.91
CA ALA A 94 -17.19 4.84 2.20
C ALA A 94 -18.16 5.95 2.63
N ALA A 95 -17.94 7.19 2.22
CA ALA A 95 -18.83 8.30 2.49
C ALA A 95 -20.11 8.28 1.62
N THR A 96 -20.04 7.75 0.40
CA THR A 96 -21.12 7.83 -0.60
C THR A 96 -21.84 6.51 -0.86
N ASP A 97 -21.16 5.38 -0.67
CA ASP A 97 -21.69 4.03 -0.91
C ASP A 97 -22.03 3.32 0.41
N PRO A 98 -23.33 3.05 0.68
CA PRO A 98 -23.76 2.35 1.88
C PRO A 98 -23.10 0.98 2.09
N THR A 99 -22.70 0.29 1.02
CA THR A 99 -22.07 -1.04 1.09
C THR A 99 -20.63 -0.98 1.59
N SER A 100 -19.97 0.15 1.38
CA SER A 100 -18.58 0.40 1.80
C SER A 100 -18.48 1.14 3.14
N ARG A 101 -19.57 1.70 3.64
CA ARG A 101 -19.61 2.54 4.86
C ARG A 101 -18.98 1.86 6.07
N ASN A 102 -19.24 0.57 6.25
CA ASN A 102 -18.80 -0.17 7.43
C ASN A 102 -17.31 -0.56 7.41
N LEU A 103 -16.57 -0.28 6.34
CA LEU A 103 -15.12 -0.47 6.31
C LEU A 103 -14.40 0.32 7.41
N VAL A 104 -14.96 1.43 7.88
CA VAL A 104 -14.42 2.22 9.01
C VAL A 104 -14.43 1.46 10.35
N THR A 105 -15.21 0.38 10.47
CA THR A 105 -15.28 -0.43 11.70
C THR A 105 -14.22 -1.51 11.78
N ILE A 106 -13.43 -1.73 10.70
CA ILE A 106 -12.32 -2.69 10.68
C ILE A 106 -11.10 -2.00 11.29
N PRO A 107 -10.61 -2.46 12.48
CA PRO A 107 -9.58 -1.73 13.24
C PRO A 107 -8.27 -1.52 12.48
N GLU A 108 -7.90 -2.46 11.61
CA GLU A 108 -6.66 -2.41 10.84
C GLU A 108 -6.70 -1.37 9.71
N LEU A 109 -7.90 -1.05 9.20
CA LEU A 109 -8.06 -0.10 8.12
C LEU A 109 -8.08 1.34 8.64
N LEU A 110 -7.47 2.24 7.88
CA LEU A 110 -7.56 3.68 8.08
C LEU A 110 -7.98 4.34 6.77
N LEU A 111 -9.25 4.73 6.69
CA LEU A 111 -9.83 5.41 5.53
C LEU A 111 -9.49 6.90 5.61
N LEU A 112 -8.23 7.22 5.36
CA LEU A 112 -7.69 8.58 5.37
C LEU A 112 -6.62 8.69 4.28
N GLY A 113 -6.74 9.65 3.38
CA GLY A 113 -5.86 9.79 2.21
C GLY A 113 -4.37 9.83 2.55
N GLY A 114 -3.56 9.38 1.60
CA GLY A 114 -2.10 9.26 1.72
C GLY A 114 -1.58 7.82 1.69
N GLY A 115 -2.45 6.82 1.55
CA GLY A 115 -2.07 5.43 1.29
C GLY A 115 -2.21 5.09 -0.20
N MET A 116 -1.18 4.46 -0.78
CA MET A 116 -1.13 4.07 -2.18
C MET A 116 -0.70 2.61 -2.34
N PRO A 117 -1.35 1.81 -3.19
CA PRO A 117 -0.84 0.49 -3.54
C PRO A 117 0.44 0.61 -4.38
N ILE A 118 1.42 -0.24 -4.12
CA ILE A 118 2.63 -0.37 -4.93
C ILE A 118 2.36 -1.42 -6.00
N ILE A 119 2.28 -0.98 -7.26
CA ILE A 119 1.89 -1.84 -8.39
C ILE A 119 3.09 -2.01 -9.34
N VAL A 120 3.42 -3.27 -9.66
CA VAL A 120 4.46 -3.63 -10.64
C VAL A 120 3.89 -4.69 -11.57
N ASP A 121 3.93 -4.43 -12.88
CA ASP A 121 3.40 -5.31 -13.93
C ASP A 121 1.95 -5.76 -13.70
N GLY A 122 1.11 -4.86 -13.17
CA GLY A 122 -0.29 -5.12 -12.85
C GLY A 122 -0.55 -5.80 -11.49
N ASP A 123 0.49 -6.29 -10.82
CA ASP A 123 0.37 -6.90 -9.49
C ASP A 123 0.56 -5.87 -8.37
N VAL A 124 -0.30 -5.90 -7.36
CA VAL A 124 -0.06 -5.18 -6.10
C VAL A 124 0.94 -5.98 -5.28
N ILE A 125 2.14 -5.43 -5.10
CA ILE A 125 3.27 -6.08 -4.42
C ILE A 125 3.49 -5.59 -2.99
N GLY A 126 2.79 -4.52 -2.60
CA GLY A 126 2.88 -3.90 -1.28
C GLY A 126 2.04 -2.64 -1.20
N GLY A 127 2.24 -1.85 -0.16
CA GLY A 127 1.60 -0.55 0.03
C GLY A 127 2.55 0.48 0.64
N ILE A 128 2.38 1.74 0.29
CA ILE A 128 3.05 2.88 0.91
C ILE A 128 2.01 3.77 1.59
N GLY A 129 2.33 4.30 2.75
CA GLY A 129 1.49 5.26 3.47
C GLY A 129 2.30 6.44 3.96
N VAL A 130 1.78 7.63 3.74
CA VAL A 130 2.35 8.89 4.21
C VAL A 130 1.39 9.55 5.20
N ALA A 131 1.91 10.14 6.26
CA ALA A 131 1.13 10.85 7.26
C ALA A 131 1.91 12.04 7.84
N GLY A 132 1.21 13.11 8.18
CA GLY A 132 1.78 14.26 8.90
C GLY A 132 2.27 15.41 8.03
N SER A 133 2.13 15.35 6.71
CA SER A 133 2.56 16.44 5.81
C SER A 133 1.56 17.63 5.72
N GLY A 134 0.61 17.70 6.64
CA GLY A 134 -0.35 18.80 6.71
C GLY A 134 -1.65 18.55 5.95
N GLY A 135 -2.02 17.30 5.73
CA GLY A 135 -3.32 16.89 5.19
C GLY A 135 -3.22 15.79 4.13
N SER A 136 -4.34 15.11 3.91
CA SER A 136 -4.44 13.95 3.02
C SER A 136 -3.93 14.21 1.59
N ALA A 137 -4.19 15.39 1.05
CA ALA A 137 -3.75 15.75 -0.31
C ALA A 137 -2.21 15.83 -0.42
N ASN A 138 -1.54 16.41 0.58
CA ASN A 138 -0.07 16.43 0.62
C ASN A 138 0.50 15.03 0.83
N ASP A 139 -0.09 14.26 1.75
CA ASP A 139 0.33 12.88 2.02
C ASP A 139 0.25 12.03 0.74
N GLU A 140 -0.86 12.11 0.00
CA GLU A 140 -1.06 11.37 -1.25
C GLU A 140 -0.12 11.83 -2.36
N ARG A 141 0.09 13.15 -2.49
CA ARG A 141 1.06 13.72 -3.43
C ARG A 141 2.45 13.15 -3.20
N CYS A 142 2.94 13.19 -1.94
CA CYS A 142 4.28 12.67 -1.60
C CYS A 142 4.42 11.17 -1.96
N ALA A 143 3.39 10.36 -1.65
CA ALA A 143 3.37 8.94 -1.99
C ALA A 143 3.38 8.70 -3.52
N THR A 144 2.56 9.44 -4.26
CA THR A 144 2.45 9.34 -5.72
C THR A 144 3.76 9.71 -6.41
N GLU A 145 4.36 10.83 -6.01
CA GLU A 145 5.65 11.29 -6.57
C GLU A 145 6.78 10.28 -6.27
N ALA A 146 6.80 9.71 -5.06
CA ALA A 146 7.78 8.67 -4.70
C ALA A 146 7.65 7.41 -5.58
N ILE A 147 6.42 6.92 -5.77
CA ILE A 147 6.17 5.76 -6.65
C ILE A 147 6.62 6.07 -8.08
N ALA A 148 6.23 7.22 -8.62
CA ALA A 148 6.63 7.64 -9.96
C ALA A 148 8.15 7.77 -10.12
N GLN A 149 8.83 8.35 -9.13
CA GLN A 149 10.27 8.53 -9.15
C GLN A 149 11.03 7.20 -9.09
N VAL A 150 10.61 6.28 -8.22
CA VAL A 150 11.34 5.04 -7.96
C VAL A 150 11.00 3.98 -9.00
N LEU A 151 9.72 3.75 -9.29
CA LEU A 151 9.27 2.71 -10.22
C LEU A 151 9.30 3.17 -11.67
N GLY A 152 9.10 4.47 -11.95
CA GLY A 152 9.25 5.03 -13.29
C GLY A 152 10.69 4.88 -13.83
N LYS A 153 11.70 5.05 -12.98
CA LYS A 153 13.11 4.82 -13.31
C LYS A 153 13.48 3.34 -13.51
N ALA A 154 12.78 2.42 -12.81
CA ALA A 154 13.03 0.99 -12.94
C ALA A 154 12.64 0.46 -14.33
N ARG A 155 11.66 1.09 -15.01
CA ARG A 155 11.22 0.74 -16.37
C ARG A 155 12.15 1.22 -17.48
N THR A 156 13.12 2.10 -17.18
CA THR A 156 14.06 2.69 -18.16
C THR A 156 15.48 2.12 -18.07
N ARG A 157 15.72 1.09 -17.23
CA ARG A 157 16.99 0.36 -17.23
C ARG A 157 16.93 -0.75 -18.29
N PRO A 158 17.90 -0.75 -19.27
CA PRO A 158 18.03 -1.81 -20.26
C PRO A 158 18.43 -3.14 -19.63
#